data_107513676c17067adcffd5bb8f584864
#
_entry.id   107513676c17067adcffd5bb8f584864
#
_cell.length_a   1.000
_cell.length_b   1.000
_cell.length_c   1.000
_cell.angle_alpha   90.00
_cell.angle_beta   90.00
_cell.angle_gamma   90.00
#
_symmetry.space_group_name_H-M   'P 1'
#
loop_
_entity.id
_entity.type
_entity.pdbx_description
1 polymer ?
#
loop_
_entity_poly.entity_id
_entity_poly.type
_entity_poly.pdbx_seq_one_letter_code
_entity_poly.pdbx_strand_id
1 'polypeptide(L)'
;DWSSDVCSSDLAAHKRLVDLIDNGEELPIDVKDAVIYYVGPTPAKPGLAIGSAGPTTSYRMDSYTPKLLDKGLKGMIGKGLRSQEVVDSMIKNGAVYFAAIGGTGALISKCVIKADIITYEDLGSEAIRRLEVVDLPIVVVIDSEGNNLYDLGQKAYLESIK
;
A
#
# COMPACT_ATOMS: atom_id res chain seq x y z
N ASP A 1 -13.62 13.23 -6.57
CA ASP A 1 -13.85 12.71 -5.20
C ASP A 1 -12.92 11.54 -4.99
N TRP A 2 -11.85 11.76 -4.25
CA TRP A 2 -11.06 10.65 -3.75
C TRP A 2 -11.94 9.89 -2.79
N SER A 3 -12.32 8.68 -3.15
CA SER A 3 -12.96 7.82 -2.18
C SER A 3 -11.99 7.69 -1.01
N SER A 4 -12.44 7.97 0.18
CA SER A 4 -11.68 7.81 1.42
C SER A 4 -11.35 6.33 1.72
N ASP A 5 -11.69 5.44 0.80
CA ASP A 5 -11.55 4.00 0.96
C ASP A 5 -10.19 3.51 0.47
N VAL A 6 -9.44 2.91 1.38
CA VAL A 6 -8.15 2.28 1.11
C VAL A 6 -8.24 0.80 1.49
N CYS A 7 -7.79 -0.10 0.64
CA CYS A 7 -7.69 -1.51 1.00
C CYS A 7 -6.40 -1.76 1.80
N SER A 8 -6.48 -2.40 2.97
CA SER A 8 -5.27 -2.93 3.62
C SER A 8 -4.93 -4.30 3.07
N SER A 9 -3.66 -4.55 2.81
CA SER A 9 -3.16 -5.86 2.41
C SER A 9 -1.68 -5.99 2.78
N ASP A 10 -1.25 -7.18 3.22
CA ASP A 10 0.17 -7.48 3.49
C ASP A 10 0.58 -8.74 2.70
N LEU A 11 1.73 -9.29 2.98
CA LEU A 11 2.43 -10.29 2.16
C LEU A 11 1.60 -11.52 1.82
N ALA A 12 0.95 -12.16 2.82
CA ALA A 12 0.18 -13.39 2.59
C ALA A 12 -1.07 -13.13 1.73
N ALA A 13 -1.73 -11.99 1.91
CA ALA A 13 -2.86 -11.60 1.09
C ALA A 13 -2.44 -11.30 -0.36
N HIS A 14 -1.31 -10.59 -0.58
CA HIS A 14 -0.76 -10.36 -1.91
C HIS A 14 -0.47 -11.66 -2.65
N LYS A 15 0.15 -12.62 -1.96
CA LYS A 15 0.41 -13.94 -2.54
C LYS A 15 -0.88 -14.60 -3.02
N ARG A 16 -1.92 -14.64 -2.19
CA ARG A 16 -3.22 -15.24 -2.57
C ARG A 16 -3.86 -14.53 -3.76
N LEU A 17 -3.82 -13.19 -3.80
CA LEU A 17 -4.35 -12.45 -4.94
C LEU A 17 -3.62 -12.79 -6.23
N VAL A 18 -2.29 -12.90 -6.17
CA VAL A 18 -1.49 -13.25 -7.35
C VAL A 18 -1.68 -14.71 -7.75
N ASP A 19 -1.80 -15.64 -6.82
CA ASP A 19 -2.14 -17.05 -7.11
C ASP A 19 -3.47 -17.14 -7.89
N LEU A 20 -4.50 -16.36 -7.53
CA LEU A 20 -5.76 -16.27 -8.27
C LEU A 20 -5.56 -15.69 -9.68
N ILE A 21 -4.79 -14.62 -9.82
CA ILE A 21 -4.48 -14.02 -11.13
C ILE A 21 -3.81 -15.04 -12.05
N ASP A 22 -2.83 -15.78 -11.53
CA ASP A 22 -2.07 -16.79 -12.28
C ASP A 22 -2.93 -17.98 -12.72
N ASN A 23 -3.93 -18.32 -11.92
CA ASN A 23 -4.92 -19.36 -12.24
C ASN A 23 -6.04 -18.84 -13.18
N GLY A 24 -6.10 -17.56 -13.49
CA GLY A 24 -7.18 -16.96 -14.29
C GLY A 24 -8.51 -16.86 -13.54
N GLU A 25 -8.46 -16.86 -12.20
CA GLU A 25 -9.62 -16.75 -11.32
C GLU A 25 -9.97 -15.29 -11.02
N GLU A 26 -11.22 -15.03 -10.64
CA GLU A 26 -11.65 -13.68 -10.24
C GLU A 26 -11.07 -13.30 -8.87
N LEU A 27 -10.69 -12.03 -8.75
CA LEU A 27 -10.23 -11.49 -7.48
C LEU A 27 -11.42 -11.24 -6.53
N PRO A 28 -11.26 -11.50 -5.22
CA PRO A 28 -12.31 -11.25 -4.23
C PRO A 28 -12.49 -9.76 -3.90
N ILE A 29 -11.66 -8.90 -4.49
CA ILE A 29 -11.73 -7.44 -4.38
C ILE A 29 -11.55 -6.83 -5.77
N ASP A 30 -12.19 -5.68 -6.00
CA ASP A 30 -11.91 -4.87 -7.18
C ASP A 30 -10.65 -4.04 -6.92
N VAL A 31 -9.59 -4.34 -7.66
CA VAL A 31 -8.30 -3.63 -7.58
C VAL A 31 -8.23 -2.47 -8.59
N LYS A 32 -9.20 -2.37 -9.51
CA LYS A 32 -9.20 -1.32 -10.52
C LYS A 32 -9.39 0.03 -9.86
N ASP A 33 -8.50 0.95 -10.16
CA ASP A 33 -8.44 2.31 -9.60
C ASP A 33 -8.31 2.36 -8.07
N ALA A 34 -7.98 1.22 -7.44
CA ALA A 34 -7.85 1.10 -6.00
C ALA A 34 -6.52 1.64 -5.48
N VAL A 35 -6.50 1.91 -4.18
CA VAL A 35 -5.30 2.20 -3.38
C VAL A 35 -5.12 1.09 -2.34
N ILE A 36 -3.94 0.49 -2.26
CA ILE A 36 -3.61 -0.53 -1.26
C ILE A 36 -2.59 0.01 -0.26
N TYR A 37 -2.94 -0.04 1.01
CA TYR A 37 -2.04 0.23 2.13
C TYR A 37 -1.40 -1.08 2.60
N TYR A 38 -0.09 -1.16 2.52
CA TYR A 38 0.70 -2.31 2.98
C TYR A 38 0.81 -2.27 4.50
N VAL A 39 -0.11 -2.95 5.14
CA VAL A 39 -0.23 -2.95 6.60
C VAL A 39 -0.88 -4.24 7.11
N GLY A 40 -0.29 -4.80 8.17
CA GLY A 40 -0.89 -5.82 9.02
C GLY A 40 -1.19 -5.19 10.39
N PRO A 41 -2.38 -4.63 10.59
CA PRO A 41 -2.70 -3.91 11.81
C PRO A 41 -2.82 -4.84 13.01
N THR A 42 -2.48 -4.35 14.20
CA THR A 42 -2.79 -5.08 15.43
C THR A 42 -4.29 -5.09 15.70
N PRO A 43 -4.81 -6.03 16.50
CA PRO A 43 -6.22 -6.06 16.88
C PRO A 43 -6.68 -4.72 17.47
N ALA A 44 -7.90 -4.33 17.12
CA ALA A 44 -8.51 -3.12 17.64
C ALA A 44 -8.73 -3.20 19.15
N LYS A 45 -8.46 -2.11 19.87
CA LYS A 45 -8.90 -1.96 21.25
C LYS A 45 -10.38 -1.55 21.29
N PRO A 46 -11.10 -1.78 22.40
CA PRO A 46 -12.47 -1.34 22.55
C PRO A 46 -12.66 0.14 22.17
N GLY A 47 -13.61 0.43 21.30
CA GLY A 47 -13.91 1.79 20.84
C GLY A 47 -13.03 2.32 19.72
N LEU A 48 -12.08 1.54 19.20
CA LEU A 48 -11.26 1.90 18.03
C LEU A 48 -11.62 1.05 16.82
N ALA A 49 -11.55 1.63 15.63
CA ALA A 49 -11.78 0.94 14.37
C ALA A 49 -10.69 -0.10 14.05
N ILE A 50 -9.44 0.21 14.46
CA ILE A 50 -8.25 -0.59 14.16
C ILE A 50 -7.22 -0.42 15.29
N GLY A 51 -6.31 -1.37 15.43
CA GLY A 51 -5.14 -1.21 16.30
C GLY A 51 -4.01 -0.44 15.63
N SER A 52 -2.78 -0.58 16.12
CA SER A 52 -1.61 0.07 15.49
C SER A 52 -1.51 -0.32 14.02
N ALA A 53 -1.44 0.66 13.14
CA ALA A 53 -1.50 0.50 11.68
C ALA A 53 -0.26 1.11 10.98
N GLY A 54 0.94 0.72 11.44
CA GLY A 54 2.19 1.17 10.84
C GLY A 54 2.47 0.50 9.48
N PRO A 55 3.08 1.23 8.52
CA PRO A 55 3.35 0.68 7.20
C PRO A 55 4.33 -0.49 7.24
N THR A 56 4.03 -1.53 6.46
CA THR A 56 4.96 -2.62 6.18
C THR A 56 6.01 -2.19 5.17
N THR A 57 7.19 -2.80 5.19
CA THR A 57 8.24 -2.59 4.19
C THR A 57 7.79 -3.08 2.82
N SER A 58 7.64 -2.16 1.87
CA SER A 58 6.97 -2.39 0.58
C SER A 58 7.73 -3.33 -0.35
N TYR A 59 9.07 -3.37 -0.26
CA TYR A 59 9.91 -4.28 -1.05
C TYR A 59 9.49 -5.76 -0.94
N ARG A 60 8.90 -6.16 0.18
CA ARG A 60 8.40 -7.53 0.37
C ARG A 60 7.29 -7.92 -0.61
N MET A 61 6.53 -6.94 -1.11
CA MET A 61 5.44 -7.13 -2.06
C MET A 61 5.87 -6.98 -3.52
N ASP A 62 7.14 -6.65 -3.80
CA ASP A 62 7.58 -6.28 -5.15
C ASP A 62 7.40 -7.40 -6.18
N SER A 63 7.58 -8.66 -5.79
CA SER A 63 7.33 -9.80 -6.69
C SER A 63 5.86 -9.99 -7.10
N TYR A 64 4.92 -9.41 -6.36
CA TYR A 64 3.49 -9.51 -6.60
C TYR A 64 2.90 -8.26 -7.26
N THR A 65 3.48 -7.11 -6.95
CA THR A 65 2.94 -5.79 -7.30
C THR A 65 2.71 -5.58 -8.80
N PRO A 66 3.61 -5.95 -9.73
CA PRO A 66 3.40 -5.74 -11.16
C PRO A 66 2.10 -6.36 -11.69
N LYS A 67 1.74 -7.56 -11.21
CA LYS A 67 0.50 -8.23 -11.62
C LYS A 67 -0.75 -7.50 -11.15
N LEU A 68 -0.72 -6.92 -9.96
CA LEU A 68 -1.83 -6.10 -9.44
C LEU A 68 -1.93 -4.77 -10.20
N LEU A 69 -0.81 -4.14 -10.55
CA LEU A 69 -0.76 -2.95 -11.39
C LEU A 69 -1.37 -3.23 -12.77
N ASP A 70 -1.06 -4.38 -13.38
CA ASP A 70 -1.64 -4.81 -14.66
C ASP A 70 -3.15 -5.10 -14.57
N LYS A 71 -3.68 -5.34 -13.38
CA LYS A 71 -5.13 -5.43 -13.10
C LYS A 71 -5.79 -4.08 -12.80
N GLY A 72 -5.02 -2.99 -12.82
CA GLY A 72 -5.54 -1.64 -12.69
C GLY A 72 -5.32 -0.97 -11.34
N LEU A 73 -4.52 -1.55 -10.43
CA LEU A 73 -4.14 -0.88 -9.18
C LEU A 73 -3.45 0.47 -9.49
N LYS A 74 -3.84 1.54 -8.80
CA LYS A 74 -3.36 2.91 -9.05
C LYS A 74 -2.56 3.50 -7.91
N GLY A 75 -2.76 3.06 -6.69
CA GLY A 75 -2.05 3.61 -5.55
C GLY A 75 -1.52 2.54 -4.61
N MET A 76 -0.34 2.77 -4.08
CA MET A 76 0.26 1.91 -3.07
C MET A 76 0.79 2.79 -1.95
N ILE A 77 0.48 2.44 -0.70
CA ILE A 77 0.97 3.14 0.48
C ILE A 77 1.83 2.16 1.28
N GLY A 78 3.05 2.56 1.61
CA GLY A 78 3.96 1.71 2.38
C GLY A 78 5.17 2.47 2.90
N LYS A 79 6.31 1.80 3.05
CA LYS A 79 7.60 2.42 3.38
C LYS A 79 8.76 1.71 2.68
N GLY A 80 9.87 2.45 2.50
CA GLY A 80 11.09 1.94 1.90
C GLY A 80 11.06 1.92 0.37
N LEU A 81 12.14 1.40 -0.21
CA LEU A 81 12.37 1.40 -1.65
C LEU A 81 11.49 0.39 -2.38
N ARG A 82 11.38 0.57 -3.70
CA ARG A 82 10.76 -0.37 -4.63
C ARG A 82 11.80 -0.86 -5.63
N SER A 83 11.60 -2.07 -6.17
CA SER A 83 12.43 -2.57 -7.26
C SER A 83 12.20 -1.79 -8.55
N GLN A 84 13.18 -1.81 -9.46
CA GLN A 84 13.04 -1.17 -10.77
C GLN A 84 11.87 -1.75 -11.56
N GLU A 85 11.64 -3.06 -11.47
CA GLU A 85 10.50 -3.73 -12.12
C GLU A 85 9.15 -3.16 -11.68
N VAL A 86 9.00 -2.85 -10.38
CA VAL A 86 7.78 -2.19 -9.88
C VAL A 86 7.67 -0.77 -10.40
N VAL A 87 8.76 -0.01 -10.42
CA VAL A 87 8.76 1.37 -10.96
C VAL A 87 8.37 1.38 -12.44
N ASP A 88 8.95 0.49 -13.25
CA ASP A 88 8.61 0.35 -14.67
C ASP A 88 7.14 -0.01 -14.88
N SER A 89 6.61 -0.92 -14.03
CA SER A 89 5.20 -1.28 -14.05
C SER A 89 4.28 -0.12 -13.60
N MET A 90 4.73 0.71 -12.65
CA MET A 90 4.00 1.92 -12.23
C MET A 90 3.90 2.92 -13.38
N ILE A 91 4.98 3.19 -14.09
CA ILE A 91 4.99 4.07 -15.27
C ILE A 91 4.03 3.55 -16.34
N LYS A 92 4.13 2.26 -16.67
CA LYS A 92 3.26 1.60 -17.66
C LYS A 92 1.78 1.77 -17.31
N ASN A 93 1.43 1.66 -16.04
CA ASN A 93 0.04 1.64 -15.57
C ASN A 93 -0.45 2.99 -15.01
N GLY A 94 0.37 4.02 -14.99
CA GLY A 94 0.03 5.33 -14.43
C GLY A 94 -0.28 5.27 -12.92
N ALA A 95 0.50 4.52 -12.17
CA ALA A 95 0.30 4.33 -10.73
C ALA A 95 1.27 5.18 -9.89
N VAL A 96 0.91 5.41 -8.62
CA VAL A 96 1.67 6.24 -7.68
C VAL A 96 2.00 5.45 -6.42
N TYR A 97 3.21 5.64 -5.88
CA TYR A 97 3.60 5.09 -4.60
C TYR A 97 3.78 6.19 -3.55
N PHE A 98 3.09 6.02 -2.45
CA PHE A 98 3.11 6.92 -1.29
C PHE A 98 3.89 6.28 -0.14
N ALA A 99 4.71 7.07 0.53
CA ALA A 99 5.30 6.67 1.80
C ALA A 99 4.44 7.13 2.97
N ALA A 100 4.16 6.20 3.89
CA ALA A 100 3.72 6.49 5.24
C ALA A 100 4.92 6.38 6.20
N ILE A 101 4.95 7.20 7.26
CA ILE A 101 6.10 7.28 8.16
C ILE A 101 6.16 6.04 9.05
N GLY A 102 7.30 5.33 9.05
CA GLY A 102 7.55 4.22 9.94
C GLY A 102 7.57 4.63 11.41
N GLY A 103 7.11 3.76 12.31
CA GLY A 103 7.03 4.05 13.74
C GLY A 103 5.80 4.83 14.20
N THR A 104 4.98 5.35 13.29
CA THR A 104 3.79 6.15 13.59
C THR A 104 2.49 5.36 13.63
N GLY A 105 2.54 4.03 13.76
CA GLY A 105 1.37 3.16 13.65
C GLY A 105 0.21 3.51 14.59
N ALA A 106 0.50 3.96 15.82
CA ALA A 106 -0.51 4.43 16.77
C ALA A 106 -1.11 5.80 16.37
N LEU A 107 -0.37 6.63 15.63
CA LEU A 107 -0.85 7.89 15.11
C LEU A 107 -1.70 7.66 13.86
N ILE A 108 -1.21 6.84 12.94
CA ILE A 108 -1.92 6.48 11.70
C ILE A 108 -3.25 5.79 12.01
N SER A 109 -3.31 4.95 13.05
CA SER A 109 -4.57 4.29 13.43
C SER A 109 -5.69 5.26 13.80
N LYS A 110 -5.38 6.48 14.21
CA LYS A 110 -6.38 7.53 14.48
C LYS A 110 -6.98 8.13 13.21
N CYS A 111 -6.29 7.99 12.09
CA CYS A 111 -6.79 8.41 10.77
C CYS A 111 -7.77 7.39 10.19
N VAL A 112 -7.83 6.17 10.73
CA VAL A 112 -8.75 5.13 10.29
C VAL A 112 -10.02 5.21 11.13
N ILE A 113 -11.12 5.64 10.51
CA ILE A 113 -12.40 5.81 11.19
C ILE A 113 -13.29 4.58 11.10
N LYS A 114 -13.04 3.71 10.11
CA LYS A 114 -13.74 2.44 9.92
C LYS A 114 -12.81 1.40 9.29
N ALA A 115 -12.98 0.13 9.68
CA ALA A 115 -12.19 -0.98 9.14
C ALA A 115 -13.07 -2.24 9.07
N ASP A 116 -13.44 -2.65 7.86
CA ASP A 116 -14.25 -3.85 7.61
C ASP A 116 -13.39 -4.92 6.93
N ILE A 117 -13.39 -6.15 7.44
CA ILE A 117 -12.76 -7.29 6.75
C ILE A 117 -13.58 -7.59 5.50
N ILE A 118 -12.93 -7.64 4.33
CA ILE A 118 -13.57 -7.98 3.06
C ILE A 118 -13.35 -9.46 2.74
N THR A 119 -12.11 -9.95 2.94
CA THR A 119 -11.74 -11.33 2.61
C THR A 119 -10.50 -11.77 3.36
N TYR A 120 -10.22 -13.08 3.30
CA TYR A 120 -9.07 -13.75 3.94
C TYR A 120 -9.01 -13.57 5.45
N GLU A 121 -10.17 -13.66 6.13
CA GLU A 121 -10.28 -13.53 7.59
C GLU A 121 -9.34 -14.48 8.34
N ASP A 122 -9.08 -15.65 7.76
CA ASP A 122 -8.16 -16.66 8.28
C ASP A 122 -6.69 -16.17 8.38
N LEU A 123 -6.32 -15.12 7.63
CA LEU A 123 -4.99 -14.49 7.72
C LEU A 123 -4.86 -13.50 8.90
N GLY A 124 -5.90 -13.29 9.68
CA GLY A 124 -5.87 -12.44 10.88
C GLY A 124 -5.46 -10.99 10.58
N SER A 125 -4.25 -10.58 11.02
CA SER A 125 -3.74 -9.23 10.77
C SER A 125 -3.51 -8.94 9.28
N GLU A 126 -3.23 -9.95 8.48
CA GLU A 126 -2.99 -9.83 7.04
C GLU A 126 -4.27 -10.00 6.18
N ALA A 127 -5.44 -10.17 6.82
CA ALA A 127 -6.73 -10.15 6.12
C ALA A 127 -6.90 -8.84 5.34
N ILE A 128 -7.53 -8.90 4.18
CA ILE A 128 -7.85 -7.69 3.41
C ILE A 128 -9.02 -6.96 4.06
N ARG A 129 -8.81 -5.68 4.35
CA ARG A 129 -9.81 -4.79 4.94
C ARG A 129 -10.04 -3.60 4.04
N ARG A 130 -11.27 -3.11 4.02
CA ARG A 130 -11.57 -1.75 3.58
C ARG A 130 -11.40 -0.82 4.77
N LEU A 131 -10.57 0.19 4.59
CA LEU A 131 -10.31 1.23 5.57
C LEU A 131 -10.92 2.53 5.07
N GLU A 132 -11.80 3.12 5.86
CA GLU A 132 -12.21 4.50 5.66
C GLU A 132 -11.25 5.39 6.43
N VAL A 133 -10.60 6.32 5.73
CA VAL A 133 -9.53 7.15 6.30
C VAL A 133 -9.81 8.64 6.18
N VAL A 134 -9.35 9.38 7.18
CA VAL A 134 -9.42 10.85 7.22
C VAL A 134 -8.05 11.38 7.62
N ASP A 135 -7.57 12.38 6.88
CA ASP A 135 -6.29 13.08 7.15
C ASP A 135 -5.09 12.13 7.29
N LEU A 136 -5.04 11.07 6.48
CA LEU A 136 -3.91 10.13 6.48
C LEU A 136 -2.64 10.81 5.96
N PRO A 137 -1.60 10.99 6.79
CA PRO A 137 -0.38 11.70 6.40
C PRO A 137 0.52 10.79 5.54
N ILE A 138 0.52 11.02 4.24
CA ILE A 138 1.32 10.30 3.26
C ILE A 138 2.04 11.27 2.32
N VAL A 139 3.16 10.85 1.75
CA VAL A 139 3.97 11.64 0.82
C VAL A 139 4.13 10.85 -0.48
N VAL A 140 3.92 11.48 -1.63
CA VAL A 140 4.28 10.89 -2.93
C VAL A 140 5.78 10.71 -2.98
N VAL A 141 6.25 9.49 -3.11
CA VAL A 141 7.70 9.18 -3.19
C VAL A 141 8.10 8.63 -4.55
N ILE A 142 7.19 7.99 -5.28
CA ILE A 142 7.39 7.67 -6.68
C ILE A 142 6.10 8.05 -7.41
N ASP A 143 6.21 8.94 -8.38
CA ASP A 143 5.08 9.38 -9.18
C ASP A 143 4.82 8.47 -10.39
N SER A 144 3.80 8.79 -11.18
CA SER A 144 3.41 8.02 -12.37
C SER A 144 4.39 8.13 -13.55
N GLU A 145 5.37 9.02 -13.47
CA GLU A 145 6.44 9.18 -14.45
C GLU A 145 7.73 8.47 -14.01
N GLY A 146 7.75 7.88 -12.80
CA GLY A 146 8.89 7.16 -12.23
C GLY A 146 9.89 8.06 -11.52
N ASN A 147 9.56 9.35 -11.30
CA ASN A 147 10.41 10.21 -10.47
C ASN A 147 10.42 9.69 -9.04
N ASN A 148 11.60 9.29 -8.56
CA ASN A 148 11.79 8.68 -7.26
C ASN A 148 12.43 9.65 -6.28
N LEU A 149 11.68 10.09 -5.28
CA LEU A 149 12.15 11.06 -4.29
C LEU A 149 13.32 10.53 -3.45
N TYR A 150 13.41 9.23 -3.22
CA TYR A 150 14.55 8.64 -2.51
C TYR A 150 15.87 8.89 -3.26
N ASP A 151 15.88 8.74 -4.59
CA ASP A 151 17.07 8.96 -5.42
C ASP A 151 17.32 10.45 -5.63
N LEU A 152 16.27 11.21 -5.97
CA LEU A 152 16.36 12.64 -6.22
C LEU A 152 16.79 13.42 -4.97
N GLY A 153 16.20 13.09 -3.81
CA GLY A 153 16.54 13.75 -2.54
C GLY A 153 17.98 13.47 -2.10
N GLN A 154 18.44 12.22 -2.24
CA GLN A 154 19.83 11.86 -1.93
C GLN A 154 20.82 12.59 -2.86
N LYS A 155 20.54 12.61 -4.16
CA LYS A 155 21.39 13.31 -5.14
C LYS A 155 21.46 14.81 -4.86
N ALA A 156 20.32 15.45 -4.63
CA ALA A 156 20.26 16.89 -4.32
C ALA A 156 21.05 17.24 -3.06
N TYR A 157 20.94 16.41 -2.01
CA TYR A 157 21.72 16.60 -0.78
C TYR A 157 23.23 16.48 -1.03
N LEU A 158 23.66 15.43 -1.74
CA LEU A 158 25.10 15.23 -2.05
C LEU A 158 25.68 16.36 -2.92
N GLU A 159 24.88 16.96 -3.78
CA GLU A 159 25.26 18.13 -4.56
C GLU A 159 25.38 19.40 -3.70
N SER A 160 24.53 19.54 -2.69
CA SER A 160 24.51 20.72 -1.81
C SER A 160 25.69 20.82 -0.82
N ILE A 161 26.38 19.71 -0.55
CA ILE A 161 27.52 19.64 0.38
C ILE A 161 28.89 19.62 -0.31
N LYS A 162 28.94 19.73 -1.64
CA LYS A 162 30.15 19.90 -2.44
C LYS A 162 30.55 21.36 -2.53
#